data_2075a399000a979dcca51a329bf4916b
#
_entry.id   2075a399000a979dcca51a329bf4916b
#
_cell.length_a   1.000
_cell.length_b   1.000
_cell.length_c   1.000
_cell.angle_alpha   90.00
_cell.angle_beta   90.00
_cell.angle_gamma   90.00
#
_symmetry.space_group_name_H-M   'P 1'
#
loop_
_entity.id
_entity.type
_entity.pdbx_description
1 polymer ?
#
loop_
_entity_poly.entity_id
_entity_poly.type
_entity_poly.pdbx_seq_one_letter_code
_entity_poly.pdbx_strand_id
1 'polypeptide(L)'
;MNLVFGMDGVICTPCKDYHEVAQAQPLANVKDFMEWLMLKEHHITIWCKRPNSLDWVMATKEWLADNQIPYSRLLLDRPYNALMVTETPPNAKYHQHEGDLNIVAMLFEEWKEWMIKKES
;
A
#
# COMPACT_ATOMS: atom_id res chain seq x y z
N MET A 1 -10.56 -5.70 -7.44
CA MET A 1 -10.85 -4.39 -6.82
C MET A 1 -9.60 -3.54 -6.86
N ASN A 2 -9.73 -2.26 -7.04
CA ASN A 2 -8.58 -1.35 -7.00
C ASN A 2 -8.43 -0.78 -5.61
N LEU A 3 -7.30 -1.10 -4.97
CA LEU A 3 -7.02 -0.67 -3.59
C LEU A 3 -5.91 0.36 -3.60
N VAL A 4 -6.02 1.36 -2.75
CA VAL A 4 -5.04 2.43 -2.65
C VAL A 4 -4.48 2.49 -1.24
N PHE A 5 -3.16 2.45 -1.12
CA PHE A 5 -2.47 2.46 0.16
C PHE A 5 -1.48 3.62 0.23
N GLY A 6 -1.31 4.17 1.41
CA GLY A 6 -0.21 5.09 1.68
C GLY A 6 1.09 4.32 1.86
N MET A 7 2.19 5.04 2.01
CA MET A 7 3.50 4.43 2.22
C MET A 7 3.96 4.57 3.67
N ASP A 8 4.24 5.80 4.09
CA ASP A 8 4.77 6.06 5.43
C ASP A 8 3.70 5.84 6.50
N GLY A 9 3.99 4.97 7.45
CA GLY A 9 3.06 4.62 8.52
C GLY A 9 2.00 3.61 8.10
N VAL A 10 2.00 3.14 6.86
CA VAL A 10 1.05 2.14 6.34
C VAL A 10 1.79 0.90 5.88
N ILE A 11 2.79 1.06 5.03
CA ILE A 11 3.60 -0.04 4.49
C ILE A 11 4.93 -0.13 5.23
N CYS A 12 5.51 1.00 5.57
CA CYS A 12 6.80 1.08 6.24
C CYS A 12 6.79 2.10 7.38
N THR A 13 7.85 2.07 8.18
CA THR A 13 8.06 3.10 9.19
C THR A 13 8.26 4.47 8.50
N PRO A 14 7.76 5.56 9.09
CA PRO A 14 7.83 6.87 8.45
C PRO A 14 9.25 7.36 8.19
N CYS A 15 9.46 8.04 7.05
CA CYS A 15 10.72 8.65 6.67
C CYS A 15 10.53 10.14 6.44
N LYS A 16 11.45 10.95 6.95
CA LYS A 16 11.43 12.40 6.75
C LYS A 16 12.28 12.82 5.57
N ASP A 17 13.28 12.02 5.22
CA ASP A 17 14.26 12.33 4.19
C ASP A 17 14.49 11.09 3.34
N TYR A 18 14.78 11.27 2.04
CA TYR A 18 14.99 10.13 1.16
C TYR A 18 16.24 9.31 1.54
N HIS A 19 17.18 9.89 2.25
CA HIS A 19 18.36 9.16 2.77
C HIS A 19 17.98 8.14 3.84
N GLU A 20 16.85 8.33 4.50
CA GLU A 20 16.39 7.43 5.56
C GLU A 20 15.63 6.22 5.01
N VAL A 21 15.23 6.27 3.74
CA VAL A 21 14.34 5.24 3.17
C VAL A 21 14.97 3.85 3.24
N ALA A 22 16.25 3.73 2.97
CA ALA A 22 16.91 2.43 3.00
C ALA A 22 16.86 1.75 4.37
N GLN A 23 16.69 2.54 5.43
CA GLN A 23 16.65 2.05 6.80
C GLN A 23 15.24 1.83 7.32
N ALA A 24 14.23 2.22 6.56
CA ALA A 24 12.84 2.01 6.95
C ALA A 24 12.53 0.52 7.04
N GLN A 25 11.67 0.18 7.98
CA GLN A 25 11.26 -1.21 8.20
C GLN A 25 9.84 -1.42 7.70
N PRO A 26 9.56 -2.55 7.05
CA PRO A 26 8.18 -2.87 6.69
C PRO A 26 7.36 -3.10 7.96
N LEU A 27 6.11 -2.65 7.93
CA LEU A 27 5.22 -2.87 9.06
C LEU A 27 4.77 -4.33 9.09
N ALA A 28 4.34 -4.78 10.28
CA ALA A 28 3.99 -6.18 10.49
C ALA A 28 2.92 -6.65 9.50
N ASN A 29 3.14 -7.82 8.90
CA ASN A 29 2.21 -8.50 8.02
C ASN A 29 1.96 -7.83 6.66
N VAL A 30 2.56 -6.66 6.39
CA VAL A 30 2.30 -5.91 5.17
C VAL A 30 2.68 -6.71 3.92
N LYS A 31 3.88 -7.26 3.90
CA LYS A 31 4.34 -8.01 2.73
C LYS A 31 3.40 -9.18 2.40
N ASP A 32 3.11 -10.01 3.41
CA ASP A 32 2.28 -11.19 3.20
C ASP A 32 0.84 -10.83 2.82
N PHE A 33 0.30 -9.80 3.44
CA PHE A 33 -1.04 -9.33 3.11
C PHE A 33 -1.10 -8.80 1.68
N MET A 34 -0.14 -8.00 1.26
CA MET A 34 -0.13 -7.45 -0.10
C MET A 34 0.11 -8.54 -1.14
N GLU A 35 0.94 -9.53 -0.84
CA GLU A 35 1.11 -10.69 -1.72
C GLU A 35 -0.20 -11.45 -1.91
N TRP A 36 -0.94 -11.64 -0.82
CA TRP A 36 -2.24 -12.31 -0.88
C TRP A 36 -3.25 -11.51 -1.69
N LEU A 37 -3.27 -10.18 -1.54
CA LEU A 37 -4.14 -9.33 -2.33
C LEU A 37 -3.85 -9.44 -3.83
N MET A 38 -2.58 -9.48 -4.20
CA MET A 38 -2.19 -9.65 -5.60
C MET A 38 -2.60 -11.03 -6.12
N LEU A 39 -2.45 -12.05 -5.27
CA LEU A 39 -2.87 -13.42 -5.62
C LEU A 39 -4.38 -13.49 -5.88
N LYS A 40 -5.15 -12.68 -5.17
CA LYS A 40 -6.60 -12.57 -5.35
C LYS A 40 -6.99 -11.60 -6.48
N GLU A 41 -6.00 -11.20 -7.28
CA GLU A 41 -6.21 -10.36 -8.46
C GLU A 41 -6.69 -8.95 -8.17
N HIS A 42 -6.39 -8.42 -6.98
CA HIS A 42 -6.64 -7.02 -6.68
C HIS A 42 -5.54 -6.16 -7.30
N HIS A 43 -5.92 -4.98 -7.75
CA HIS A 43 -4.96 -3.98 -8.25
C HIS A 43 -4.56 -3.11 -7.06
N ILE A 44 -3.27 -2.98 -6.83
CA ILE A 44 -2.75 -2.21 -5.69
C ILE A 44 -2.03 -0.97 -6.20
N THR A 45 -2.51 0.19 -5.79
CA THR A 45 -1.83 1.46 -6.02
C THR A 45 -1.26 1.94 -4.70
N ILE A 46 0.04 2.21 -4.68
CA ILE A 46 0.68 2.88 -3.55
C ILE A 46 0.74 4.36 -3.90
N TRP A 47 0.06 5.19 -3.13
CA TRP A 47 -0.02 6.63 -3.36
C TRP A 47 0.52 7.34 -2.13
N CYS A 48 1.79 7.72 -2.19
CA CYS A 48 2.47 8.28 -1.03
C CYS A 48 2.59 9.81 -1.10
N LYS A 49 2.74 10.41 0.06
CA LYS A 49 2.88 11.87 0.19
C LYS A 49 4.28 12.37 -0.11
N ARG A 50 5.23 11.46 -0.36
CA ARG A 50 6.61 11.82 -0.65
C ARG A 50 6.66 12.68 -1.91
N PRO A 51 7.62 13.64 -1.96
CA PRO A 51 7.75 14.49 -3.15
C PRO A 51 8.01 13.68 -4.42
N ASN A 52 7.48 14.15 -5.54
CA ASN A 52 7.70 13.49 -6.83
C ASN A 52 9.02 13.98 -7.44
N SER A 53 10.11 13.72 -6.76
CA SER A 53 11.46 14.02 -7.23
C SER A 53 12.17 12.71 -7.57
N LEU A 54 13.20 12.79 -8.39
CA LEU A 54 13.94 11.61 -8.80
C LEU A 54 14.51 10.84 -7.60
N ASP A 55 15.07 11.54 -6.63
CA ASP A 55 15.66 10.91 -5.45
C ASP A 55 14.62 10.14 -4.63
N TRP A 56 13.47 10.75 -4.39
CA TRP A 56 12.40 10.10 -3.65
C TRP A 56 11.80 8.92 -4.42
N VAL A 57 11.59 9.08 -5.74
CA VAL A 57 11.03 8.01 -6.57
C VAL A 57 11.95 6.81 -6.57
N MET A 58 13.24 7.03 -6.82
CA MET A 58 14.21 5.95 -6.87
C MET A 58 14.37 5.25 -5.52
N ALA A 59 14.50 6.01 -4.45
CA ALA A 59 14.61 5.44 -3.11
C ALA A 59 13.39 4.59 -2.75
N THR A 60 12.19 5.08 -3.08
CA THR A 60 10.95 4.36 -2.79
C THR A 60 10.84 3.05 -3.59
N LYS A 61 11.12 3.10 -4.88
CA LYS A 61 11.09 1.92 -5.74
C LYS A 61 12.12 0.88 -5.31
N GLU A 62 13.32 1.32 -4.97
CA GLU A 62 14.39 0.45 -4.52
C GLU A 62 14.01 -0.26 -3.22
N TRP A 63 13.45 0.50 -2.27
CA TRP A 63 13.00 -0.07 -1.01
C TRP A 63 11.91 -1.12 -1.21
N LEU A 64 10.93 -0.83 -2.05
CA LEU A 64 9.84 -1.76 -2.34
C LEU A 64 10.37 -3.05 -2.96
N ALA A 65 11.33 -2.93 -3.88
CA ALA A 65 11.95 -4.09 -4.51
C ALA A 65 12.78 -4.90 -3.52
N ASP A 66 13.59 -4.23 -2.71
CA ASP A 66 14.47 -4.89 -1.73
C ASP A 66 13.66 -5.64 -0.66
N ASN A 67 12.52 -5.11 -0.28
CA ASN A 67 11.64 -5.73 0.70
C ASN A 67 10.58 -6.62 0.08
N GLN A 68 10.61 -6.79 -1.24
CA GLN A 68 9.71 -7.67 -1.98
C GLN A 68 8.24 -7.36 -1.74
N ILE A 69 7.90 -6.07 -1.67
CA ILE A 69 6.52 -5.63 -1.53
C ILE A 69 5.91 -5.51 -2.93
N PRO A 70 4.88 -6.31 -3.25
CA PRO A 70 4.27 -6.23 -4.58
C PRO A 70 3.29 -5.07 -4.67
N TYR A 71 3.18 -4.48 -5.83
CA TYR A 71 2.22 -3.42 -6.13
C TYR A 71 2.00 -3.34 -7.64
N SER A 72 0.88 -2.77 -8.04
CA SER A 72 0.56 -2.59 -9.45
C SER A 72 0.99 -1.22 -9.96
N ARG A 73 0.92 -0.21 -9.12
CA ARG A 73 1.20 1.17 -9.50
C ARG A 73 1.72 1.97 -8.31
N LEU A 74 2.68 2.84 -8.58
CA LEU A 74 3.25 3.72 -7.56
C LEU A 74 3.04 5.17 -7.98
N LEU A 75 2.43 5.97 -7.12
CA LEU A 75 2.23 7.40 -7.30
C LEU A 75 2.81 8.15 -6.10
N LEU A 76 3.49 9.25 -6.38
CA LEU A 76 4.02 10.13 -5.35
C LEU A 76 3.26 11.46 -5.35
N ASP A 77 3.65 12.35 -4.44
CA ASP A 77 3.12 13.71 -4.34
C ASP A 77 1.60 13.75 -4.07
N ARG A 78 1.14 12.86 -3.19
CA ARG A 78 -0.26 12.88 -2.77
C ARG A 78 -0.56 14.16 -1.99
N PRO A 79 -1.63 14.88 -2.32
CA PRO A 79 -2.02 16.07 -1.54
C PRO A 79 -2.20 15.74 -0.07
N TYR A 80 -1.78 16.64 0.79
CA TYR A 80 -1.79 16.43 2.23
C TYR A 80 -3.18 16.07 2.77
N ASN A 81 -4.22 16.67 2.18
CA ASN A 81 -5.59 16.46 2.62
C ASN A 81 -6.32 15.34 1.84
N ALA A 82 -5.62 14.64 0.96
CA ALA A 82 -6.22 13.52 0.25
C ALA A 82 -6.30 12.31 1.18
N LEU A 83 -7.42 11.62 1.16
CA LEU A 83 -7.59 10.39 1.91
C LEU A 83 -7.46 9.18 0.99
N MET A 84 -7.07 8.08 1.59
CA MET A 84 -6.94 6.82 0.88
C MET A 84 -8.32 6.21 0.71
N VAL A 85 -8.60 5.76 -0.50
CA VAL A 85 -9.91 5.23 -0.86
C VAL A 85 -9.75 3.96 -1.67
N THR A 86 -10.80 3.17 -1.70
CA THR A 86 -10.90 2.05 -2.61
C THR A 86 -11.56 2.57 -3.88
N GLU A 87 -10.91 2.31 -5.01
CA GLU A 87 -11.42 2.69 -6.31
C GLU A 87 -12.17 1.51 -6.91
N THR A 88 -13.36 1.75 -7.42
CA THR A 88 -14.12 0.71 -8.10
C THR A 88 -14.01 0.89 -9.60
N PRO A 89 -13.63 -0.15 -10.35
CA PRO A 89 -13.48 -0.06 -11.79
C PRO A 89 -14.84 -0.07 -12.50
N PRO A 90 -14.85 0.27 -13.81
CA PRO A 90 -13.68 0.66 -14.59
C PRO A 90 -13.41 2.14 -14.63
N ASN A 91 -14.34 3.00 -14.40
CA ASN A 91 -14.18 4.46 -14.49
C ASN A 91 -14.46 5.14 -13.17
N ALA A 92 -14.18 4.44 -12.11
CA ALA A 92 -14.47 4.93 -10.79
C ALA A 92 -13.59 6.12 -10.46
N LYS A 93 -14.19 7.07 -9.77
CA LYS A 93 -13.46 8.17 -9.19
C LYS A 93 -13.04 7.77 -7.79
N TYR A 94 -11.93 8.34 -7.35
CA TYR A 94 -11.59 8.21 -5.95
C TYR A 94 -12.69 8.87 -5.12
N HIS A 95 -13.17 8.15 -4.15
CA HIS A 95 -14.12 8.70 -3.21
C HIS A 95 -13.69 8.27 -1.82
N GLN A 96 -14.04 9.08 -0.87
CA GLN A 96 -13.54 8.94 0.47
C GLN A 96 -14.71 8.81 1.44
N HIS A 97 -14.75 7.70 2.14
CA HIS A 97 -15.73 7.50 3.20
C HIS A 97 -15.36 6.24 3.98
N GLU A 98 -16.04 6.04 5.08
CA GLU A 98 -15.76 4.92 5.98
C GLU A 98 -15.89 3.55 5.32
N GLY A 99 -16.73 3.45 4.30
CA GLY A 99 -16.91 2.19 3.59
C GLY A 99 -15.64 1.63 2.99
N ASP A 100 -14.78 2.50 2.48
CA ASP A 100 -13.53 2.07 1.89
C ASP A 100 -12.57 1.51 2.92
N LEU A 101 -12.51 2.13 4.09
CA LEU A 101 -11.69 1.63 5.21
C LEU A 101 -12.21 0.29 5.69
N ASN A 102 -13.53 0.13 5.73
CA ASN A 102 -14.13 -1.14 6.15
C ASN A 102 -13.84 -2.28 5.17
N ILE A 103 -13.76 -1.97 3.87
CA ILE A 103 -13.41 -2.97 2.86
C ILE A 103 -11.99 -3.49 3.10
N VAL A 104 -11.03 -2.61 3.36
CA VAL A 104 -9.65 -3.02 3.64
C VAL A 104 -9.60 -3.85 4.93
N ALA A 105 -10.35 -3.44 5.97
CA ALA A 105 -10.40 -4.18 7.21
C ALA A 105 -10.99 -5.59 7.00
N MET A 106 -12.05 -5.70 6.20
CA MET A 106 -12.64 -7.00 5.85
C MET A 106 -11.65 -7.90 5.13
N LEU A 107 -10.92 -7.35 4.16
CA LEU A 107 -9.92 -8.11 3.42
C LEU A 107 -8.80 -8.59 4.34
N PHE A 108 -8.40 -7.76 5.30
CA PHE A 108 -7.37 -8.13 6.26
C PHE A 108 -7.84 -9.29 7.13
N GLU A 109 -9.11 -9.28 7.56
CA GLU A 109 -9.67 -10.39 8.33
C GLU A 109 -9.75 -11.68 7.51
N GLU A 110 -10.15 -11.58 6.24
CA GLU A 110 -10.16 -12.72 5.32
C GLU A 110 -8.77 -13.32 5.17
N TRP A 111 -7.75 -12.47 5.05
CA TRP A 111 -6.37 -12.92 4.94
C TRP A 111 -5.92 -13.66 6.20
N LYS A 112 -6.26 -13.15 7.37
CA LYS A 112 -5.93 -13.82 8.63
C LYS A 112 -6.55 -15.21 8.70
N GLU A 113 -7.83 -15.33 8.33
CA GLU A 113 -8.52 -16.62 8.30
C GLU A 113 -7.86 -17.58 7.32
N TRP A 114 -7.50 -17.08 6.15
CA TRP A 114 -6.80 -17.88 5.14
C TRP A 114 -5.47 -18.40 5.67
N MET A 115 -4.70 -17.55 6.35
CA MET A 115 -3.42 -17.95 6.92
C MET A 115 -3.58 -19.03 7.97
N ILE A 116 -4.59 -18.93 8.82
CA ILE A 116 -4.87 -19.95 9.83
C ILE A 116 -5.20 -21.29 9.17
N LYS A 117 -6.03 -21.29 8.15
CA LYS A 117 -6.39 -22.50 7.42
C LYS A 117 -5.21 -23.12 6.69
N LYS A 118 -4.32 -22.28 6.16
CA LYS A 118 -3.14 -22.74 5.45
C LYS A 118 -2.16 -23.45 6.39
N GLU A 119 -2.08 -23.00 7.63
CA GLU A 119 -1.17 -23.56 8.64
C GLU A 119 -1.71 -24.82 9.31
N SER A 120 -3.00 -25.06 9.17
CA SER A 120 -3.62 -26.27 9.73
C SER A 120 -3.71 -27.42 8.68
#